data_b13d0a27a8ec2921da7051903c99e57d
#
_entry.id   b13d0a27a8ec2921da7051903c99e57d
#
_cell.length_a   1.000
_cell.length_b   1.000
_cell.length_c   1.000
_cell.angle_alpha   90.00
_cell.angle_beta   90.00
_cell.angle_gamma   90.00
#
_symmetry.space_group_name_H-M   'P 1'
#
loop_
_entity.id
_entity.type
_entity.pdbx_description
1 polymer ?
#
loop_
_entity_poly.entity_id
_entity_poly.type
_entity_poly.pdbx_seq_one_letter_code
_entity_poly.pdbx_strand_id
1 'polypeptide(L)'
;MSDLNFEAMPNKLVNYATLDGIAVIEIASDANGAALTEVNDRSPNTYTHGMMSDLDDAIIRARFDDDVACIVLTGNGSSFFSAGASISMLNSVSPGFKYNFCLHANETLSRLEQTPKLVVCAINGHAVGGGLEIAMAADIRIARKNAGKVGLPEINLGVLAGTG
;
A
#
# COMPACT_ATOMS: atom_id res chain seq x y z
N MET A 1 13.31 -12.10 6.88
CA MET A 1 12.11 -12.24 6.02
C MET A 1 11.96 -13.64 5.43
N SER A 2 12.96 -14.54 5.54
CA SER A 2 12.89 -15.92 5.04
C SER A 2 11.82 -16.78 5.72
N ASP A 3 11.30 -16.36 6.86
CA ASP A 3 10.39 -17.16 7.69
C ASP A 3 8.92 -16.66 7.61
N LEU A 4 8.64 -15.61 6.82
CA LEU A 4 7.29 -15.13 6.57
C LEU A 4 6.63 -15.98 5.49
N ASN A 5 5.53 -16.63 5.84
CA ASN A 5 4.69 -17.36 4.89
C ASN A 5 3.56 -16.46 4.42
N PHE A 6 3.77 -15.78 3.30
CA PHE A 6 2.79 -14.87 2.73
C PHE A 6 1.62 -15.61 2.07
N GLU A 7 0.41 -15.17 2.39
CA GLU A 7 -0.84 -15.51 1.74
C GLU A 7 -1.29 -14.30 0.90
N ALA A 8 -1.67 -14.53 -0.35
CA ALA A 8 -2.20 -13.46 -1.20
C ALA A 8 -3.65 -13.12 -0.81
N MET A 9 -3.96 -11.84 -0.72
CA MET A 9 -5.32 -11.33 -0.56
C MET A 9 -6.18 -11.61 -1.83
N PRO A 10 -7.51 -11.46 -1.78
CA PRO A 10 -8.41 -11.94 -2.86
C PRO A 10 -8.08 -11.47 -4.28
N ASN A 11 -7.65 -10.22 -4.47
CA ASN A 11 -7.24 -9.70 -5.78
C ASN A 11 -5.76 -10.00 -6.09
N LYS A 12 -5.00 -10.58 -5.15
CA LYS A 12 -3.57 -10.92 -5.25
C LYS A 12 -2.65 -9.71 -5.44
N LEU A 13 -3.08 -8.53 -5.00
CA LEU A 13 -2.34 -7.26 -5.11
C LEU A 13 -1.72 -6.83 -3.78
N VAL A 14 -2.10 -7.53 -2.71
CA VAL A 14 -1.51 -7.42 -1.37
C VAL A 14 -1.27 -8.82 -0.83
N ASN A 15 -0.13 -9.02 -0.19
CA ASN A 15 0.21 -10.22 0.54
C ASN A 15 0.08 -9.96 2.04
N TYR A 16 -0.36 -10.98 2.78
CA TYR A 16 -0.52 -10.95 4.23
C TYR A 16 0.24 -12.09 4.89
N ALA A 17 0.96 -11.80 5.95
CA ALA A 17 1.60 -12.81 6.78
C ALA A 17 1.55 -12.40 8.25
N THR A 18 1.61 -13.37 9.16
CA THR A 18 1.77 -13.11 10.59
C THR A 18 3.00 -13.85 11.14
N LEU A 19 3.73 -13.19 12.02
CA LEU A 19 4.87 -13.77 12.73
C LEU A 19 5.02 -13.09 14.09
N ASP A 20 5.06 -13.86 15.16
CA ASP A 20 5.34 -13.37 16.52
C ASP A 20 4.49 -12.16 16.95
N GLY A 21 3.20 -12.16 16.63
CA GLY A 21 2.28 -11.08 16.98
C GLY A 21 2.36 -9.86 16.04
N ILE A 22 3.06 -9.96 14.92
CA ILE A 22 3.18 -8.92 13.91
C ILE A 22 2.45 -9.36 12.64
N ALA A 23 1.50 -8.57 12.15
CA ALA A 23 0.95 -8.71 10.82
C ALA A 23 1.81 -7.93 9.82
N VAL A 24 2.27 -8.57 8.77
CA VAL A 24 2.99 -7.93 7.65
C VAL A 24 2.07 -7.87 6.45
N ILE A 25 1.82 -6.65 5.98
CA ILE A 25 1.01 -6.34 4.79
C ILE A 25 1.96 -5.82 3.71
N GLU A 26 2.10 -6.54 2.62
CA GLU A 26 3.02 -6.23 1.53
C GLU A 26 2.25 -5.87 0.26
N ILE A 27 2.45 -4.66 -0.27
CA ILE A 27 1.89 -4.26 -1.58
C ILE A 27 2.70 -4.96 -2.68
N ALA A 28 2.03 -5.69 -3.59
CA ALA A 28 2.66 -6.57 -4.56
C ALA A 28 1.99 -6.45 -5.95
N SER A 29 2.18 -5.30 -6.61
CA SER A 29 1.59 -5.02 -7.92
C SER A 29 2.59 -4.41 -8.91
N ASP A 30 2.41 -4.69 -10.20
CA ASP A 30 3.24 -4.13 -11.28
C ASP A 30 2.85 -2.68 -11.65
N ALA A 31 3.46 -2.14 -12.71
CA ALA A 31 3.20 -0.79 -13.22
C ALA A 31 1.77 -0.58 -13.75
N ASN A 32 1.08 -1.64 -14.11
CA ASN A 32 -0.30 -1.62 -14.60
C ASN A 32 -1.31 -1.89 -13.47
N GLY A 33 -0.81 -2.22 -12.26
CA GLY A 33 -1.63 -2.64 -11.12
C GLY A 33 -2.08 -4.09 -11.22
N ALA A 34 -1.33 -4.94 -11.92
CA ALA A 34 -1.54 -6.39 -11.95
C ALA A 34 -0.74 -7.08 -10.84
N ALA A 35 -1.21 -8.25 -10.41
CA ALA A 35 -0.59 -9.05 -9.36
C ALA A 35 0.81 -9.53 -9.77
N LEU A 36 1.73 -9.52 -8.81
CA LEU A 36 3.04 -10.15 -8.95
C LEU A 36 2.95 -11.62 -8.55
N THR A 37 3.58 -12.48 -9.33
CA THR A 37 3.67 -13.92 -9.03
C THR A 37 4.94 -14.29 -8.26
N GLU A 38 5.88 -13.36 -8.19
CA GLU A 38 7.16 -13.52 -7.49
C GLU A 38 7.70 -12.16 -7.04
N VAL A 39 8.72 -12.14 -6.20
CA VAL A 39 9.40 -10.91 -5.78
C VAL A 39 10.01 -10.21 -6.99
N ASN A 40 9.67 -8.95 -7.19
CA ASN A 40 10.20 -8.13 -8.27
C ASN A 40 10.82 -6.84 -7.72
N ASP A 41 12.14 -6.81 -7.67
CA ASP A 41 12.92 -5.68 -7.14
C ASP A 41 12.66 -4.33 -7.82
N ARG A 42 12.09 -4.35 -9.02
CA ARG A 42 11.78 -3.14 -9.81
C ARG A 42 10.29 -2.83 -9.87
N SER A 43 9.46 -3.62 -9.21
CA SER A 43 8.02 -3.36 -9.21
C SER A 43 7.71 -2.02 -8.59
N PRO A 44 6.91 -1.17 -9.24
CA PRO A 44 6.51 0.12 -8.71
C PRO A 44 5.43 0.03 -7.65
N ASN A 45 4.85 -1.15 -7.41
CA ASN A 45 3.78 -1.35 -6.43
C ASN A 45 2.67 -0.28 -6.56
N THR A 46 2.16 -0.12 -7.79
CA THR A 46 1.09 0.83 -8.07
C THR A 46 -0.22 0.35 -7.48
N TYR A 47 -1.05 1.29 -7.01
CA TYR A 47 -2.35 0.90 -6.52
C TYR A 47 -3.48 1.15 -7.54
N THR A 48 -4.41 0.23 -7.53
CA THR A 48 -5.69 0.24 -8.24
C THR A 48 -6.82 0.07 -7.23
N HIS A 49 -8.07 0.10 -7.70
CA HIS A 49 -9.21 -0.23 -6.85
C HIS A 49 -9.06 -1.61 -6.18
N GLY A 50 -8.64 -2.63 -6.94
CA GLY A 50 -8.43 -3.98 -6.38
C GLY A 50 -7.34 -4.03 -5.31
N MET A 51 -6.23 -3.30 -5.50
CA MET A 51 -5.18 -3.24 -4.46
C MET A 51 -5.67 -2.55 -3.20
N MET A 52 -6.45 -1.45 -3.34
CA MET A 52 -7.00 -0.75 -2.18
C MET A 52 -8.02 -1.61 -1.44
N SER A 53 -8.80 -2.43 -2.15
CA SER A 53 -9.71 -3.41 -1.53
C SER A 53 -8.95 -4.48 -0.76
N ASP A 54 -7.87 -5.03 -1.34
CA ASP A 54 -7.02 -6.00 -0.64
C ASP A 54 -6.36 -5.39 0.60
N LEU A 55 -5.93 -4.12 0.51
CA LEU A 55 -5.35 -3.41 1.65
C LEU A 55 -6.38 -3.20 2.76
N ASP A 56 -7.61 -2.81 2.42
CA ASP A 56 -8.71 -2.65 3.38
C ASP A 56 -9.03 -3.97 4.10
N ASP A 57 -9.17 -5.04 3.35
CA ASP A 57 -9.40 -6.39 3.89
C ASP A 57 -8.26 -6.85 4.81
N ALA A 58 -7.00 -6.59 4.42
CA ALA A 58 -5.83 -6.92 5.24
C ALA A 58 -5.79 -6.12 6.55
N ILE A 59 -6.14 -4.85 6.52
CA ILE A 59 -6.25 -4.00 7.71
C ILE A 59 -7.34 -4.53 8.66
N ILE A 60 -8.51 -4.85 8.12
CA ILE A 60 -9.62 -5.42 8.90
C ILE A 60 -9.22 -6.77 9.50
N ARG A 61 -8.60 -7.65 8.71
CA ARG A 61 -8.09 -8.94 9.18
C ARG A 61 -7.13 -8.76 10.36
N ALA A 62 -6.11 -7.90 10.22
CA ALA A 62 -5.15 -7.63 11.28
C ALA A 62 -5.78 -7.00 12.53
N ARG A 63 -6.80 -6.13 12.34
CA ARG A 63 -7.52 -5.46 13.43
C ARG A 63 -8.26 -6.45 14.33
N PHE A 64 -8.91 -7.45 13.75
CA PHE A 64 -9.74 -8.42 14.46
C PHE A 64 -8.97 -9.68 14.90
N ASP A 65 -7.70 -9.80 14.56
CA ASP A 65 -6.84 -10.90 14.99
C ASP A 65 -6.28 -10.59 16.38
N ASP A 66 -6.74 -11.30 17.40
CA ASP A 66 -6.33 -11.08 18.80
C ASP A 66 -4.84 -11.41 19.04
N ASP A 67 -4.23 -12.24 18.20
CA ASP A 67 -2.81 -12.58 18.28
C ASP A 67 -1.91 -11.50 17.63
N VAL A 68 -2.46 -10.53 16.91
CA VAL A 68 -1.71 -9.43 16.28
C VAL A 68 -1.69 -8.21 17.20
N ALA A 69 -0.48 -7.78 17.58
CA ALA A 69 -0.26 -6.56 18.37
C ALA A 69 0.22 -5.36 17.52
N CYS A 70 0.87 -5.62 16.38
CA CYS A 70 1.46 -4.60 15.52
C CYS A 70 1.24 -4.94 14.04
N ILE A 71 1.07 -3.91 13.21
CA ILE A 71 0.96 -4.03 11.75
C ILE A 71 2.18 -3.39 11.10
N VAL A 72 2.81 -4.08 10.17
CA VAL A 72 3.91 -3.56 9.34
C VAL A 72 3.43 -3.48 7.90
N LEU A 73 3.46 -2.28 7.31
CA LEU A 73 3.23 -2.06 5.88
C LEU A 73 4.55 -2.00 5.14
N THR A 74 4.67 -2.68 4.00
CA THR A 74 5.85 -2.61 3.14
C THR A 74 5.47 -2.80 1.67
N GLY A 75 6.42 -2.59 0.75
CA GLY A 75 6.26 -2.91 -0.67
C GLY A 75 7.06 -4.15 -1.06
N ASN A 76 6.58 -4.89 -2.05
CA ASN A 76 7.33 -6.00 -2.64
C ASN A 76 8.61 -5.50 -3.32
N GLY A 77 9.70 -6.25 -3.19
CA GLY A 77 10.99 -5.92 -3.77
C GLY A 77 11.76 -4.84 -3.01
N SER A 78 12.66 -4.13 -3.70
CA SER A 78 13.61 -3.23 -3.06
C SER A 78 13.62 -1.80 -3.59
N SER A 79 12.98 -1.53 -4.74
CA SER A 79 13.03 -0.21 -5.39
C SER A 79 11.88 0.70 -5.00
N PHE A 80 10.70 0.15 -4.74
CA PHE A 80 9.52 0.93 -4.38
C PHE A 80 8.82 0.36 -3.15
N PHE A 81 8.41 1.26 -2.28
CA PHE A 81 7.30 1.01 -1.38
C PHE A 81 6.00 1.06 -2.19
N SER A 82 5.71 2.20 -2.83
CA SER A 82 4.64 2.35 -3.81
C SER A 82 4.85 3.62 -4.65
N ALA A 83 4.58 3.53 -5.94
CA ALA A 83 4.58 4.66 -6.88
C ALA A 83 3.24 5.41 -6.93
N GLY A 84 2.27 5.03 -6.10
CA GLY A 84 0.94 5.63 -6.08
C GLY A 84 -0.01 5.01 -7.11
N ALA A 85 -1.05 5.74 -7.47
CA ALA A 85 -2.12 5.25 -8.34
C ALA A 85 -1.63 4.89 -9.75
N SER A 86 -2.19 3.82 -10.32
CA SER A 86 -1.93 3.44 -11.70
C SER A 86 -2.43 4.51 -12.68
N ILE A 87 -1.50 5.19 -13.36
CA ILE A 87 -1.83 6.23 -14.35
C ILE A 87 -2.61 5.64 -15.52
N SER A 88 -2.30 4.42 -15.93
CA SER A 88 -3.03 3.73 -17.01
C SER A 88 -4.49 3.49 -16.64
N MET A 89 -4.75 3.04 -15.40
CA MET A 89 -6.11 2.91 -14.88
C MET A 89 -6.82 4.26 -14.84
N LEU A 90 -6.20 5.29 -14.26
CA LEU A 90 -6.81 6.61 -14.16
C LEU A 90 -7.18 7.21 -15.52
N ASN A 91 -6.39 6.93 -16.57
CA ASN A 91 -6.69 7.40 -17.93
C ASN A 91 -7.83 6.63 -18.62
N SER A 92 -8.15 5.43 -18.15
CA SER A 92 -9.14 4.55 -18.77
C SER A 92 -10.53 4.63 -18.13
N VAL A 93 -10.66 5.23 -16.94
CA VAL A 93 -11.92 5.21 -16.17
C VAL A 93 -12.68 6.53 -16.22
N SER A 94 -13.99 6.46 -15.94
CA SER A 94 -14.87 7.64 -15.91
C SER A 94 -14.57 8.56 -14.72
N PRO A 95 -14.95 9.85 -14.79
CA PRO A 95 -14.84 10.77 -13.64
C PRO A 95 -15.57 10.27 -12.38
N GLY A 96 -16.75 9.66 -12.55
CA GLY A 96 -17.50 9.08 -11.42
C GLY A 96 -16.75 7.92 -10.74
N PHE A 97 -16.07 7.09 -11.54
CA PHE A 97 -15.21 6.04 -10.98
C PHE A 97 -14.02 6.64 -10.21
N LYS A 98 -13.37 7.68 -10.76
CA LYS A 98 -12.25 8.37 -10.08
C LYS A 98 -12.66 8.92 -8.72
N TYR A 99 -13.85 9.55 -8.65
CA TYR A 99 -14.40 10.06 -7.41
C TYR A 99 -14.56 8.94 -6.36
N ASN A 100 -15.24 7.85 -6.71
CA ASN A 100 -15.44 6.72 -5.81
C ASN A 100 -14.14 6.00 -5.45
N PHE A 101 -13.18 5.94 -6.38
CA PHE A 101 -11.85 5.40 -6.14
C PHE A 101 -11.07 6.20 -5.10
N CYS A 102 -11.06 7.53 -5.21
CA CYS A 102 -10.44 8.39 -4.20
C CYS A 102 -11.16 8.30 -2.86
N LEU A 103 -12.50 8.29 -2.87
CA LEU A 103 -13.29 8.14 -1.64
C LEU A 103 -12.96 6.83 -0.92
N HIS A 104 -12.96 5.70 -1.63
CA HIS A 104 -12.60 4.41 -1.05
C HIS A 104 -11.17 4.40 -0.48
N ALA A 105 -10.21 5.01 -1.19
CA ALA A 105 -8.85 5.13 -0.68
C ALA A 105 -8.78 5.94 0.63
N ASN A 106 -9.46 7.09 0.68
CA ASN A 106 -9.56 7.90 1.91
C ASN A 106 -10.18 7.12 3.07
N GLU A 107 -11.26 6.39 2.82
CA GLU A 107 -11.93 5.56 3.84
C GLU A 107 -11.02 4.45 4.35
N THR A 108 -10.26 3.80 3.45
CA THR A 108 -9.29 2.75 3.81
C THR A 108 -8.15 3.32 4.66
N LEU A 109 -7.59 4.46 4.30
CA LEU A 109 -6.51 5.10 5.08
C LEU A 109 -7.02 5.61 6.43
N SER A 110 -8.21 6.20 6.47
CA SER A 110 -8.86 6.58 7.74
C SER A 110 -9.08 5.36 8.65
N ARG A 111 -9.40 4.21 8.07
CA ARG A 111 -9.54 2.95 8.80
C ARG A 111 -8.20 2.46 9.36
N LEU A 112 -7.11 2.63 8.59
CA LEU A 112 -5.76 2.32 9.05
C LEU A 112 -5.36 3.18 10.24
N GLU A 113 -5.54 4.51 10.14
CA GLU A 113 -5.27 5.48 11.21
C GLU A 113 -6.06 5.21 12.49
N GLN A 114 -7.31 4.72 12.36
CA GLN A 114 -8.19 4.42 13.49
C GLN A 114 -8.00 3.00 14.03
N THR A 115 -7.07 2.22 13.50
CA THR A 115 -6.83 0.86 14.00
C THR A 115 -6.18 0.92 15.39
N PRO A 116 -6.75 0.22 16.41
CA PRO A 116 -6.24 0.26 17.78
C PRO A 116 -5.02 -0.65 17.97
N LYS A 117 -4.11 -0.67 17.00
CA LYS A 117 -2.84 -1.41 16.99
C LYS A 117 -1.78 -0.51 16.39
N LEU A 118 -0.54 -0.63 16.84
CA LEU A 118 0.56 0.14 16.28
C LEU A 118 0.76 -0.20 14.80
N VAL A 119 0.78 0.81 13.95
CA VAL A 119 1.05 0.67 12.52
C VAL A 119 2.41 1.26 12.18
N VAL A 120 3.31 0.43 11.67
CA VAL A 120 4.65 0.83 11.22
C VAL A 120 4.75 0.69 9.71
N CYS A 121 5.05 1.78 9.01
CA CYS A 121 5.36 1.74 7.58
C CYS A 121 6.87 1.56 7.38
N ALA A 122 7.27 0.42 6.83
CA ALA A 122 8.64 0.11 6.44
C ALA A 122 8.85 0.52 4.97
N ILE A 123 9.33 1.75 4.76
CA ILE A 123 9.54 2.32 3.42
C ILE A 123 10.84 1.75 2.85
N ASN A 124 10.72 0.67 2.07
CA ASN A 124 11.81 -0.09 1.49
C ASN A 124 12.41 0.54 0.22
N GLY A 125 11.76 1.53 -0.38
CA GLY A 125 12.15 2.18 -1.62
C GLY A 125 11.46 3.52 -1.84
N HIS A 126 11.18 3.88 -3.10
CA HIS A 126 10.42 5.07 -3.44
C HIS A 126 9.00 5.01 -2.86
N ALA A 127 8.56 6.11 -2.23
CA ALA A 127 7.17 6.31 -1.78
C ALA A 127 6.68 7.64 -2.35
N VAL A 128 5.91 7.60 -3.44
CA VAL A 128 5.52 8.81 -4.17
C VAL A 128 4.02 8.83 -4.47
N GLY A 129 3.46 10.04 -4.53
CA GLY A 129 2.04 10.22 -4.76
C GLY A 129 1.20 9.51 -3.70
N GLY A 130 0.13 8.85 -4.11
CA GLY A 130 -0.71 8.04 -3.21
C GLY A 130 0.05 6.98 -2.41
N GLY A 131 1.23 6.54 -2.88
CA GLY A 131 2.11 5.66 -2.12
C GLY A 131 2.70 6.35 -0.87
N LEU A 132 3.01 7.64 -0.96
CA LEU A 132 3.39 8.41 0.23
C LEU A 132 2.18 8.66 1.14
N GLU A 133 1.00 8.93 0.58
CA GLU A 133 -0.23 9.12 1.36
C GLU A 133 -0.55 7.86 2.19
N ILE A 134 -0.42 6.65 1.59
CA ILE A 134 -0.53 5.38 2.32
C ILE A 134 0.49 5.31 3.47
N ALA A 135 1.74 5.67 3.21
CA ALA A 135 2.77 5.64 4.25
C ALA A 135 2.51 6.66 5.37
N MET A 136 1.90 7.81 5.05
CA MET A 136 1.57 8.85 6.04
C MET A 136 0.46 8.44 6.99
N ALA A 137 -0.44 7.55 6.59
CA ALA A 137 -1.51 7.03 7.44
C ALA A 137 -1.04 6.04 8.54
N ALA A 138 0.24 5.65 8.54
CA ALA A 138 0.83 4.84 9.61
C ALA A 138 1.25 5.70 10.80
N ASP A 139 1.34 5.12 12.01
CA ASP A 139 1.83 5.81 13.21
C ASP A 139 3.33 6.14 13.11
N ILE A 140 4.12 5.17 12.66
CA ILE A 140 5.58 5.29 12.54
C ILE A 140 6.01 4.97 11.11
N ARG A 141 6.90 5.79 10.55
CA ARG A 141 7.53 5.59 9.24
C ARG A 141 9.02 5.38 9.42
N ILE A 142 9.52 4.25 8.94
CA ILE A 142 10.95 3.92 8.93
C ILE A 142 11.38 3.75 7.49
N ALA A 143 12.25 4.62 6.99
CA ALA A 143 12.74 4.57 5.63
C ALA A 143 14.15 3.97 5.56
N ARG A 144 14.38 3.10 4.58
CA ARG A 144 15.70 2.59 4.28
C ARG A 144 16.57 3.73 3.72
N LYS A 145 17.71 3.96 4.34
CA LYS A 145 18.65 5.03 3.95
C LYS A 145 19.09 4.85 2.49
N ASN A 146 19.05 5.92 1.71
CA ASN A 146 19.47 5.99 0.30
C ASN A 146 18.70 5.02 -0.64
N ALA A 147 17.52 4.55 -0.25
CA ALA A 147 16.76 3.56 -1.03
C ALA A 147 15.78 4.17 -2.03
N GLY A 148 15.44 5.44 -1.90
CA GLY A 148 14.44 6.05 -2.77
C GLY A 148 14.17 7.52 -2.46
N LYS A 149 13.16 8.06 -3.13
CA LYS A 149 12.65 9.42 -2.92
C LYS A 149 11.25 9.33 -2.31
N VAL A 150 10.90 10.30 -1.49
CA VAL A 150 9.56 10.50 -0.96
C VAL A 150 9.03 11.85 -1.43
N GLY A 151 7.77 11.92 -1.83
CA GLY A 151 7.18 13.18 -2.29
C GLY A 151 5.84 13.01 -2.97
N LEU A 152 5.19 14.14 -3.23
CA LEU A 152 3.90 14.25 -3.91
C LEU A 152 4.11 14.92 -5.28
N PRO A 153 4.37 14.15 -6.35
CA PRO A 153 4.67 14.69 -7.68
C PRO A 153 3.43 15.16 -8.44
N GLU A 154 2.24 15.06 -7.87
CA GLU A 154 0.95 15.38 -8.46
C GLU A 154 0.90 16.81 -9.02
N ILE A 155 1.62 17.75 -8.41
CA ILE A 155 1.73 19.12 -8.88
C ILE A 155 2.30 19.21 -10.32
N ASN A 156 3.20 18.29 -10.69
CA ASN A 156 3.76 18.24 -12.04
C ASN A 156 2.76 17.73 -13.09
N LEU A 157 1.68 17.10 -12.64
CA LEU A 157 0.59 16.59 -13.48
C LEU A 157 -0.64 17.51 -13.47
N GLY A 158 -0.59 18.62 -12.72
CA GLY A 158 -1.71 19.55 -12.57
C GLY A 158 -2.91 18.96 -11.81
N VAL A 159 -2.67 17.99 -10.93
CA VAL A 159 -3.68 17.34 -10.08
C VAL A 159 -3.33 17.47 -8.61
N LEU A 160 -4.30 17.21 -7.74
CA LEU A 160 -4.09 17.13 -6.29
C LEU A 160 -3.77 15.70 -5.90
N ALA A 161 -2.98 15.52 -4.83
CA ALA A 161 -2.94 14.28 -4.09
C ALA A 161 -4.34 14.04 -3.49
N GLY A 162 -4.90 12.86 -3.67
CA GLY A 162 -6.31 12.63 -3.36
C GLY A 162 -6.58 11.25 -2.74
N THR A 163 -5.56 10.59 -2.20
CA THR A 163 -5.70 9.28 -1.58
C THR A 163 -6.01 9.39 -0.08
N GLY A 164 -5.55 10.45 0.61
CA GLY A 164 -5.78 10.62 2.04
C GLY A 164 -5.39 11.97 2.58
#